data_1bfe429129f628eb50c914309ea5c35c
#
_entry.id   1bfe429129f628eb50c914309ea5c35c
#
_cell.length_a   1.000
_cell.length_b   1.000
_cell.length_c   1.000
_cell.angle_alpha   90.00
_cell.angle_beta   90.00
_cell.angle_gamma   90.00
#
_symmetry.space_group_name_H-M   'P 1'
#
loop_
_entity.id
_entity.type
_entity.pdbx_description
1 polymer ?
#
loop_
_entity_poly.entity_id
_entity_poly.type
_entity_poly.pdbx_seq_one_letter_code
_entity_poly.pdbx_strand_id
1 'polypeptide(L)'
;IYAALIEDMKKAMDGLDKTSDLYKTYAAQLKVLEDYQTSLNQNAVSGMQQAMAMLSQLDDAAYTLRKQAKNVSGQLALGAQTMLITIKNLGYTKENLQVTLTQLDRNLAVLKTQRKLGMIGQLQLDTVQNQRDKLAQSIDTLETTRENLGSSVALMCGLDANTIVMPADFETLYEGNLDKMSYNKDLEQAQKNSFLIWQKQDAVRSAYNSYDKNISGTAEAVKSAEDALAAAKESVVAAFDSTYKTVKDCRTTLAAKRTAQAQAELDLKTATVKYRKGIISKLAYQQAQDAVTTAKLNVESAYLSLYTAYNQYEWAKEGVLITTAAA
;
A
#
# COMPACT_ATOMS: atom_id res chain seq x y z
N ILE A 1 27.50 10.86 -53.19
CA ILE A 1 28.53 11.72 -53.80
C ILE A 1 29.81 10.90 -53.94
N TYR A 2 30.43 10.34 -52.93
CA TYR A 2 31.70 9.59 -53.01
C TYR A 2 31.61 8.33 -53.88
N ALA A 3 30.50 7.57 -53.80
CA ALA A 3 30.30 6.39 -54.63
C ALA A 3 30.28 6.72 -56.15
N ALA A 4 29.62 7.82 -56.51
CA ALA A 4 29.58 8.28 -57.89
C ALA A 4 30.98 8.74 -58.36
N LEU A 5 31.71 9.47 -57.52
CA LEU A 5 33.05 9.91 -57.79
C LEU A 5 34.07 8.77 -57.99
N ILE A 6 33.94 7.71 -57.16
CA ILE A 6 34.73 6.47 -57.26
C ILE A 6 34.44 5.77 -58.59
N GLU A 7 33.18 5.69 -59.01
CA GLU A 7 32.75 5.06 -60.22
C GLU A 7 33.28 5.85 -61.49
N ASP A 8 33.19 7.18 -61.42
CA ASP A 8 33.72 8.06 -62.49
C ASP A 8 35.25 7.97 -62.63
N MET A 9 35.97 7.87 -61.49
CA MET A 9 37.38 7.64 -61.46
C MET A 9 37.78 6.28 -62.06
N LYS A 10 37.03 5.22 -61.71
CA LYS A 10 37.26 3.90 -62.31
C LYS A 10 37.06 3.90 -63.83
N LYS A 11 36.03 4.57 -64.30
CA LYS A 11 35.80 4.74 -65.77
C LYS A 11 36.91 5.53 -66.45
N ALA A 12 37.41 6.57 -65.79
CA ALA A 12 38.53 7.35 -66.32
C ALA A 12 39.85 6.57 -66.43
N MET A 13 39.99 5.56 -65.55
CA MET A 13 41.17 4.67 -65.56
C MET A 13 41.09 3.54 -66.58
N ASP A 14 39.90 3.18 -67.03
CA ASP A 14 39.67 2.00 -67.92
C ASP A 14 40.37 2.06 -69.29
N GLY A 15 40.81 3.23 -69.73
CA GLY A 15 41.53 3.38 -70.98
C GLY A 15 43.02 3.74 -70.84
N LEU A 16 43.55 3.76 -69.60
CA LEU A 16 44.91 4.20 -69.34
C LEU A 16 45.90 3.02 -69.27
N ASP A 17 47.13 3.24 -69.77
CA ASP A 17 48.23 2.28 -69.56
C ASP A 17 48.55 2.16 -68.03
N LYS A 18 48.48 0.94 -67.50
CA LYS A 18 48.72 0.64 -66.10
C LYS A 18 50.12 0.96 -65.58
N THR A 19 51.07 1.11 -66.48
CA THR A 19 52.46 1.49 -66.16
C THR A 19 52.67 2.99 -66.10
N SER A 20 51.71 3.78 -66.65
CA SER A 20 51.83 5.24 -66.73
C SER A 20 51.74 5.90 -65.33
N ASP A 21 52.48 7.03 -65.20
CA ASP A 21 52.43 7.80 -63.94
C ASP A 21 51.05 8.38 -63.66
N LEU A 22 50.28 8.65 -64.74
CA LEU A 22 48.90 9.12 -64.64
C LEU A 22 47.98 8.03 -64.02
N TYR A 23 48.11 6.78 -64.48
CA TYR A 23 47.35 5.65 -63.87
C TYR A 23 47.68 5.46 -62.43
N LYS A 24 48.98 5.48 -62.03
CA LYS A 24 49.41 5.33 -60.62
C LYS A 24 48.86 6.45 -59.75
N THR A 25 48.79 7.68 -60.25
CA THR A 25 48.23 8.83 -59.53
C THR A 25 46.74 8.65 -59.27
N TYR A 26 45.99 8.28 -60.34
CA TYR A 26 44.56 8.00 -60.18
C TYR A 26 44.29 6.80 -59.28
N ALA A 27 45.07 5.73 -59.34
CA ALA A 27 44.93 4.57 -58.45
C ALA A 27 45.17 4.91 -56.97
N ALA A 28 46.15 5.78 -56.69
CA ALA A 28 46.42 6.26 -55.36
C ALA A 28 45.25 7.14 -54.83
N GLN A 29 44.71 8.02 -55.64
CA GLN A 29 43.57 8.86 -55.27
C GLN A 29 42.27 8.01 -55.09
N LEU A 30 42.05 7.03 -55.96
CA LEU A 30 40.92 6.12 -55.88
C LEU A 30 40.96 5.34 -54.53
N LYS A 31 42.13 4.84 -54.17
CA LYS A 31 42.31 4.13 -52.91
C LYS A 31 41.99 5.01 -51.71
N VAL A 32 42.43 6.27 -51.70
CA VAL A 32 42.09 7.22 -50.62
C VAL A 32 40.60 7.47 -50.54
N LEU A 33 39.88 7.57 -51.65
CA LEU A 33 38.44 7.77 -51.70
C LEU A 33 37.67 6.52 -51.23
N GLU A 34 38.12 5.31 -51.61
CA GLU A 34 37.54 4.05 -51.17
C GLU A 34 37.75 3.85 -49.66
N ASP A 35 38.94 4.12 -49.14
CA ASP A 35 39.24 4.08 -47.70
C ASP A 35 38.37 5.06 -46.90
N TYR A 36 38.20 6.29 -47.43
CA TYR A 36 37.35 7.32 -46.82
C TYR A 36 35.87 6.93 -46.81
N GLN A 37 35.36 6.40 -47.94
CA GLN A 37 33.98 5.91 -48.04
C GLN A 37 33.74 4.75 -47.05
N THR A 38 34.69 3.84 -46.95
CA THR A 38 34.63 2.71 -46.01
C THR A 38 34.55 3.20 -44.52
N SER A 39 35.41 4.19 -44.21
CA SER A 39 35.40 4.81 -42.87
C SER A 39 34.09 5.52 -42.56
N LEU A 40 33.53 6.27 -43.53
CA LEU A 40 32.23 6.92 -43.36
C LEU A 40 31.08 5.92 -43.14
N ASN A 41 31.09 4.81 -43.89
CA ASN A 41 30.07 3.77 -43.74
C ASN A 41 30.18 3.08 -42.39
N GLN A 42 31.41 2.76 -41.95
CA GLN A 42 31.65 2.17 -40.61
C GLN A 42 31.20 3.10 -39.48
N ASN A 43 31.51 4.40 -39.58
CA ASN A 43 31.10 5.39 -38.60
C ASN A 43 29.56 5.56 -38.57
N ALA A 44 28.90 5.54 -39.73
CA ALA A 44 27.45 5.61 -39.83
C ALA A 44 26.79 4.37 -39.22
N VAL A 45 27.33 3.18 -39.49
CA VAL A 45 26.79 1.91 -38.91
C VAL A 45 27.00 1.89 -37.40
N SER A 46 28.20 2.26 -36.91
CA SER A 46 28.44 2.30 -35.45
C SER A 46 27.57 3.35 -34.74
N GLY A 47 27.36 4.52 -35.33
CA GLY A 47 26.45 5.54 -34.81
C GLY A 47 25.02 5.07 -34.78
N MET A 48 24.55 4.34 -35.79
CA MET A 48 23.21 3.76 -35.81
C MET A 48 23.05 2.65 -34.76
N GLN A 49 24.06 1.80 -34.55
CA GLN A 49 24.07 0.78 -33.52
C GLN A 49 24.02 1.40 -32.13
N GLN A 50 24.78 2.47 -31.87
CA GLN A 50 24.72 3.20 -30.59
C GLN A 50 23.36 3.86 -30.38
N ALA A 51 22.76 4.45 -31.41
CA ALA A 51 21.42 5.03 -31.31
C ALA A 51 20.33 3.96 -30.99
N MET A 52 20.42 2.79 -31.64
CA MET A 52 19.52 1.68 -31.36
C MET A 52 19.68 1.14 -29.92
N ALA A 53 20.91 1.02 -29.43
CA ALA A 53 21.17 0.62 -28.05
C ALA A 53 20.60 1.63 -27.04
N MET A 54 20.75 2.93 -27.32
CA MET A 54 20.17 4.00 -26.51
C MET A 54 18.63 3.96 -26.49
N LEU A 55 18.00 3.74 -27.66
CA LEU A 55 16.55 3.60 -27.75
C LEU A 55 16.05 2.39 -26.93
N SER A 56 16.73 1.26 -27.00
CA SER A 56 16.41 0.09 -26.19
C SER A 56 16.51 0.37 -24.69
N GLN A 57 17.56 1.06 -24.25
CA GLN A 57 17.73 1.47 -22.85
C GLN A 57 16.62 2.43 -22.38
N LEU A 58 16.21 3.37 -23.23
CA LEU A 58 15.12 4.29 -22.92
C LEU A 58 13.77 3.55 -22.81
N ASP A 59 13.51 2.57 -23.66
CA ASP A 59 12.30 1.76 -23.60
C ASP A 59 12.25 0.92 -22.34
N ASP A 60 13.35 0.28 -21.95
CA ASP A 60 13.48 -0.48 -20.71
C ASP A 60 13.28 0.41 -19.48
N ALA A 61 13.89 1.61 -19.49
CA ALA A 61 13.72 2.60 -18.43
C ALA A 61 12.26 3.09 -18.33
N ALA A 62 11.62 3.39 -19.45
CA ALA A 62 10.23 3.81 -19.49
C ALA A 62 9.28 2.70 -19.00
N TYR A 63 9.54 1.45 -19.35
CA TYR A 63 8.78 0.30 -18.87
C TYR A 63 8.91 0.13 -17.33
N THR A 64 10.14 0.23 -16.82
CA THR A 64 10.43 0.16 -15.37
C THR A 64 9.70 1.27 -14.61
N LEU A 65 9.78 2.51 -15.10
CA LEU A 65 9.08 3.65 -14.50
C LEU A 65 7.56 3.48 -14.48
N ARG A 66 6.96 2.95 -15.55
CA ARG A 66 5.51 2.65 -15.58
C ARG A 66 5.12 1.61 -14.55
N LYS A 67 5.91 0.55 -14.37
CA LYS A 67 5.69 -0.48 -13.33
C LYS A 67 5.81 0.11 -11.94
N GLN A 68 6.83 0.92 -11.70
CA GLN A 68 7.03 1.60 -10.43
C GLN A 68 5.90 2.59 -10.13
N ALA A 69 5.49 3.40 -11.10
CA ALA A 69 4.37 4.34 -10.95
C ALA A 69 3.07 3.62 -10.60
N LYS A 70 2.76 2.49 -11.26
CA LYS A 70 1.59 1.67 -10.93
C LYS A 70 1.65 1.16 -9.48
N ASN A 71 2.81 0.68 -9.03
CA ASN A 71 2.98 0.19 -7.66
C ASN A 71 2.80 1.32 -6.64
N VAL A 72 3.44 2.48 -6.86
CA VAL A 72 3.31 3.65 -5.98
C VAL A 72 1.86 4.16 -5.94
N SER A 73 1.20 4.24 -7.09
CA SER A 73 -0.23 4.61 -7.16
C SER A 73 -1.11 3.66 -6.36
N GLY A 74 -0.87 2.35 -6.45
CA GLY A 74 -1.58 1.34 -5.65
C GLY A 74 -1.34 1.51 -4.14
N GLN A 75 -0.10 1.75 -3.74
CA GLN A 75 0.24 1.99 -2.32
C GLN A 75 -0.42 3.27 -1.79
N LEU A 76 -0.45 4.35 -2.57
CA LEU A 76 -1.13 5.59 -2.21
C LEU A 76 -2.65 5.37 -2.07
N ALA A 77 -3.27 4.66 -3.00
CA ALA A 77 -4.69 4.36 -2.95
C ALA A 77 -5.05 3.51 -1.71
N LEU A 78 -4.27 2.45 -1.44
CA LEU A 78 -4.43 1.63 -0.24
C LEU A 78 -4.22 2.45 1.04
N GLY A 79 -3.21 3.33 1.06
CA GLY A 79 -2.94 4.22 2.18
C GLY A 79 -4.12 5.16 2.47
N ALA A 80 -4.63 5.84 1.44
CA ALA A 80 -5.79 6.73 1.56
C ALA A 80 -7.05 5.98 2.03
N GLN A 81 -7.34 4.81 1.47
CA GLN A 81 -8.47 3.97 1.90
C GLN A 81 -8.33 3.55 3.36
N THR A 82 -7.14 3.12 3.78
CA THR A 82 -6.86 2.73 5.16
C THR A 82 -7.03 3.91 6.13
N MET A 83 -6.59 5.10 5.75
CA MET A 83 -6.79 6.32 6.55
C MET A 83 -8.28 6.66 6.69
N LEU A 84 -9.06 6.61 5.61
CA LEU A 84 -10.51 6.86 5.66
C LEU A 84 -11.22 5.87 6.60
N ILE A 85 -10.89 4.58 6.53
CA ILE A 85 -11.46 3.57 7.42
C ILE A 85 -11.03 3.84 8.87
N THR A 86 -9.77 4.24 9.09
CA THR A 86 -9.27 4.61 10.43
C THR A 86 -10.02 5.80 11.00
N ILE A 87 -10.27 6.87 10.22
CA ILE A 87 -11.06 8.03 10.64
C ILE A 87 -12.46 7.60 11.09
N LYS A 88 -13.11 6.69 10.36
CA LYS A 88 -14.43 6.15 10.74
C LYS A 88 -14.37 5.35 12.04
N ASN A 89 -13.36 4.49 12.19
CA ASN A 89 -13.17 3.68 13.40
C ASN A 89 -12.89 4.54 14.65
N LEU A 90 -12.09 5.60 14.49
CA LEU A 90 -11.89 6.60 15.55
C LEU A 90 -13.21 7.30 15.93
N GLY A 91 -14.14 7.46 14.97
CA GLY A 91 -15.50 7.93 15.23
C GLY A 91 -16.24 7.02 16.21
N TYR A 92 -16.27 5.71 15.97
CA TYR A 92 -16.88 4.75 16.89
C TYR A 92 -16.16 4.68 18.24
N THR A 93 -14.85 4.83 18.26
CA THR A 93 -14.06 4.94 19.51
C THR A 93 -14.50 6.18 20.30
N LYS A 94 -14.65 7.33 19.64
CA LYS A 94 -15.15 8.57 20.27
C LYS A 94 -16.54 8.35 20.89
N GLU A 95 -17.47 7.76 20.14
CA GLU A 95 -18.82 7.47 20.64
C GLU A 95 -18.78 6.55 21.87
N ASN A 96 -17.92 5.54 21.88
CA ASN A 96 -17.74 4.64 23.03
C ASN A 96 -17.19 5.38 24.26
N LEU A 97 -16.21 6.27 24.08
CA LEU A 97 -15.73 7.14 25.16
C LEU A 97 -16.80 8.10 25.67
N GLN A 98 -17.68 8.62 24.79
CA GLN A 98 -18.82 9.46 25.18
C GLN A 98 -19.85 8.69 26.03
N VAL A 99 -20.09 7.40 25.73
CA VAL A 99 -20.91 6.53 26.60
C VAL A 99 -20.27 6.43 27.98
N THR A 100 -18.97 6.20 28.07
CA THR A 100 -18.21 6.12 29.32
C THR A 100 -18.25 7.45 30.09
N LEU A 101 -18.09 8.58 29.37
CA LEU A 101 -18.20 9.93 29.96
C LEU A 101 -19.58 10.16 30.59
N THR A 102 -20.63 9.76 29.90
CA THR A 102 -22.02 9.85 30.40
C THR A 102 -22.21 8.98 31.66
N GLN A 103 -21.56 7.82 31.72
CA GLN A 103 -21.58 6.97 32.93
C GLN A 103 -20.88 7.65 34.12
N LEU A 104 -19.72 8.28 33.87
CA LEU A 104 -19.00 9.05 34.88
C LEU A 104 -19.79 10.26 35.37
N ASP A 105 -20.48 10.99 34.49
CA ASP A 105 -21.32 12.12 34.84
C ASP A 105 -22.50 11.69 35.74
N ARG A 106 -23.15 10.54 35.44
CA ARG A 106 -24.20 9.96 36.29
C ARG A 106 -23.64 9.54 37.67
N ASN A 107 -22.46 8.93 37.68
CA ASN A 107 -21.81 8.53 38.94
C ASN A 107 -21.46 9.76 39.77
N LEU A 108 -20.90 10.80 39.18
CA LEU A 108 -20.62 12.07 39.84
C LEU A 108 -21.87 12.72 40.43
N ALA A 109 -23.03 12.65 39.77
CA ALA A 109 -24.28 13.18 40.29
C ALA A 109 -24.69 12.44 41.58
N VAL A 110 -24.51 11.11 41.61
CA VAL A 110 -24.77 10.28 42.83
C VAL A 110 -23.77 10.66 43.94
N LEU A 111 -22.47 10.71 43.65
CA LEU A 111 -21.43 11.05 44.61
C LEU A 111 -21.60 12.46 45.19
N LYS A 112 -22.00 13.45 44.38
CA LYS A 112 -22.30 14.81 44.83
C LYS A 112 -23.45 14.81 45.87
N THR A 113 -24.49 13.96 45.65
CA THR A 113 -25.59 13.81 46.58
C THR A 113 -25.13 13.14 47.89
N GLN A 114 -24.33 12.06 47.80
CA GLN A 114 -23.75 11.36 48.96
C GLN A 114 -22.83 12.29 49.76
N ARG A 115 -22.04 13.15 49.08
CA ARG A 115 -21.21 14.14 49.75
C ARG A 115 -22.01 15.17 50.53
N LYS A 116 -23.12 15.67 49.93
CA LYS A 116 -24.04 16.59 50.65
C LYS A 116 -24.62 15.98 51.89
N LEU A 117 -24.85 14.66 51.87
CA LEU A 117 -25.36 13.90 53.04
C LEU A 117 -24.25 13.51 54.02
N GLY A 118 -23.00 13.88 53.79
CA GLY A 118 -21.86 13.53 54.65
C GLY A 118 -21.42 12.07 54.56
N MET A 119 -21.89 11.32 53.55
CA MET A 119 -21.63 9.89 53.39
C MET A 119 -20.25 9.57 52.81
N ILE A 120 -19.64 10.52 52.08
CA ILE A 120 -18.34 10.36 51.42
C ILE A 120 -17.44 11.59 51.64
N GLY A 121 -16.11 11.37 51.57
CA GLY A 121 -15.11 12.44 51.61
C GLY A 121 -14.94 13.21 50.29
N GLN A 122 -14.35 14.38 50.34
CA GLN A 122 -14.05 15.23 49.18
C GLN A 122 -13.12 14.50 48.20
N LEU A 123 -12.11 13.81 48.70
CA LEU A 123 -11.11 13.09 47.90
C LEU A 123 -11.76 12.09 46.92
N GLN A 124 -12.82 11.40 47.36
CA GLN A 124 -13.52 10.42 46.49
C GLN A 124 -14.26 11.11 45.33
N LEU A 125 -14.87 12.27 45.59
CA LEU A 125 -15.49 13.08 44.53
C LEU A 125 -14.46 13.62 43.56
N ASP A 126 -13.36 14.18 44.05
CA ASP A 126 -12.29 14.75 43.24
C ASP A 126 -11.62 13.70 42.36
N THR A 127 -11.46 12.46 42.86
CA THR A 127 -10.90 11.35 42.09
C THR A 127 -11.74 11.07 40.83
N VAL A 128 -13.06 10.95 41.01
CA VAL A 128 -13.95 10.67 39.88
C VAL A 128 -14.10 11.88 38.95
N GLN A 129 -14.07 13.11 39.50
CA GLN A 129 -14.04 14.32 38.70
C GLN A 129 -12.78 14.38 37.80
N ASN A 130 -11.61 14.10 38.36
CA ASN A 130 -10.35 14.05 37.61
C ASN A 130 -10.36 12.96 36.51
N GLN A 131 -10.96 11.79 36.78
CA GLN A 131 -11.14 10.73 35.76
C GLN A 131 -12.03 11.19 34.61
N ARG A 132 -13.13 11.87 34.95
CA ARG A 132 -14.08 12.44 33.97
C ARG A 132 -13.38 13.47 33.07
N ASP A 133 -12.61 14.39 33.67
CA ASP A 133 -11.94 15.48 32.95
C ASP A 133 -10.82 14.96 32.05
N LYS A 134 -10.05 13.96 32.50
CA LYS A 134 -9.07 13.25 31.65
C LYS A 134 -9.72 12.56 30.47
N LEU A 135 -10.90 11.93 30.68
CA LEU A 135 -11.63 11.28 29.60
C LEU A 135 -12.16 12.29 28.58
N ALA A 136 -12.68 13.45 29.04
CA ALA A 136 -13.11 14.54 28.15
C ALA A 136 -11.94 15.04 27.30
N GLN A 137 -10.77 15.27 27.91
CA GLN A 137 -9.55 15.67 27.17
C GLN A 137 -9.12 14.60 26.14
N SER A 138 -9.26 13.31 26.49
CA SER A 138 -8.95 12.23 25.54
C SER A 138 -9.89 12.24 24.34
N ILE A 139 -11.17 12.55 24.52
CA ILE A 139 -12.14 12.71 23.42
C ILE A 139 -11.76 13.87 22.50
N ASP A 140 -11.35 15.02 23.05
CA ASP A 140 -10.92 16.19 22.28
C ASP A 140 -9.65 15.87 21.46
N THR A 141 -8.66 15.20 22.09
CA THR A 141 -7.43 14.76 21.42
C THR A 141 -7.74 13.80 20.26
N LEU A 142 -8.69 12.89 20.45
CA LEU A 142 -9.10 11.94 19.42
C LEU A 142 -9.79 12.64 18.24
N GLU A 143 -10.60 13.67 18.48
CA GLU A 143 -11.20 14.47 17.41
C GLU A 143 -10.14 15.23 16.60
N THR A 144 -9.20 15.88 17.28
CA THR A 144 -8.05 16.51 16.61
C THR A 144 -7.27 15.50 15.74
N THR A 145 -7.09 14.29 16.24
CA THR A 145 -6.43 13.22 15.46
C THR A 145 -7.23 12.86 14.21
N ARG A 146 -8.56 12.77 14.32
CA ARG A 146 -9.45 12.51 13.17
C ARG A 146 -9.36 13.61 12.11
N GLU A 147 -9.36 14.87 12.54
CA GLU A 147 -9.22 16.04 11.66
C GLU A 147 -7.87 16.05 10.94
N ASN A 148 -6.78 15.78 11.66
CA ASN A 148 -5.43 15.69 11.08
C ASN A 148 -5.31 14.57 10.04
N LEU A 149 -5.91 13.40 10.31
CA LEU A 149 -5.99 12.33 9.32
C LEU A 149 -6.83 12.74 8.11
N GLY A 150 -7.95 13.45 8.31
CA GLY A 150 -8.79 13.98 7.24
C GLY A 150 -8.04 14.97 6.33
N SER A 151 -7.24 15.85 6.93
CA SER A 151 -6.36 16.77 6.19
C SER A 151 -5.26 16.02 5.43
N SER A 152 -4.69 14.95 6.02
CA SER A 152 -3.70 14.11 5.34
C SER A 152 -4.28 13.42 4.11
N VAL A 153 -5.51 12.91 4.20
CA VAL A 153 -6.22 12.33 3.04
C VAL A 153 -6.49 13.39 1.98
N ALA A 154 -6.89 14.61 2.38
CA ALA A 154 -7.09 15.72 1.44
C ALA A 154 -5.82 16.01 0.63
N LEU A 155 -4.66 16.09 1.30
CA LEU A 155 -3.37 16.29 0.65
C LEU A 155 -3.01 15.15 -0.30
N MET A 156 -3.26 13.89 0.08
CA MET A 156 -3.04 12.74 -0.79
C MET A 156 -3.92 12.77 -2.05
N CYS A 157 -5.10 13.39 -1.96
CA CYS A 157 -6.01 13.59 -3.09
C CYS A 157 -5.71 14.87 -3.89
N GLY A 158 -4.67 15.64 -3.53
CA GLY A 158 -4.33 16.91 -4.19
C GLY A 158 -5.27 18.06 -3.86
N LEU A 159 -6.02 17.95 -2.76
CA LEU A 159 -6.89 19.02 -2.26
C LEU A 159 -6.11 20.00 -1.38
N ASP A 160 -6.71 21.15 -1.06
CA ASP A 160 -6.12 22.14 -0.17
C ASP A 160 -5.89 21.55 1.24
N ALA A 161 -4.78 21.92 1.88
CA ALA A 161 -4.38 21.48 3.22
C ALA A 161 -5.40 21.84 4.33
N ASN A 162 -6.22 22.86 4.10
CA ASN A 162 -7.28 23.25 5.03
C ASN A 162 -8.57 22.44 4.82
N THR A 163 -8.61 21.56 3.83
CA THR A 163 -9.76 20.68 3.59
C THR A 163 -9.69 19.49 4.55
N ILE A 164 -10.77 19.21 5.26
CA ILE A 164 -10.90 18.02 6.10
C ILE A 164 -11.83 17.03 5.39
N VAL A 165 -11.29 15.92 4.95
CA VAL A 165 -12.07 14.83 4.34
C VAL A 165 -12.56 13.91 5.45
N MET A 166 -13.89 13.76 5.54
CA MET A 166 -14.52 12.79 6.43
C MET A 166 -15.21 11.71 5.61
N PRO A 167 -15.02 10.43 5.96
CA PRO A 167 -15.64 9.35 5.22
C PRO A 167 -17.15 9.35 5.42
N ALA A 168 -17.86 9.14 4.32
CA ALA A 168 -19.26 8.71 4.35
C ALA A 168 -19.36 7.24 4.81
N ASP A 169 -20.53 6.63 4.68
CA ASP A 169 -20.68 5.21 4.93
C ASP A 169 -19.95 4.41 3.83
N PHE A 170 -19.25 3.35 4.24
CA PHE A 170 -18.60 2.43 3.31
C PHE A 170 -19.63 1.46 2.73
N GLU A 171 -19.38 1.01 1.50
CA GLU A 171 -20.16 -0.08 0.92
C GLU A 171 -20.10 -1.31 1.82
N THR A 172 -21.25 -1.98 1.96
CA THR A 172 -21.32 -3.18 2.78
C THR A 172 -20.50 -4.30 2.14
N LEU A 173 -19.54 -4.83 2.89
CA LEU A 173 -18.78 -6.00 2.46
C LEU A 173 -19.75 -7.20 2.34
N TYR A 174 -19.91 -7.69 1.11
CA TYR A 174 -20.72 -8.87 0.86
C TYR A 174 -20.01 -10.12 1.40
N GLU A 175 -20.62 -10.78 2.39
CA GLU A 175 -19.99 -11.95 3.08
C GLU A 175 -19.63 -13.08 2.10
N GLY A 176 -20.37 -13.26 1.01
CA GLY A 176 -20.06 -14.20 -0.06
C GLY A 176 -18.72 -13.94 -0.78
N ASN A 177 -18.13 -12.74 -0.66
CA ASN A 177 -16.80 -12.47 -1.17
C ASN A 177 -15.73 -13.12 -0.29
N LEU A 178 -15.95 -13.17 1.03
CA LEU A 178 -15.06 -13.85 1.96
C LEU A 178 -15.02 -15.37 1.74
N ASP A 179 -16.15 -15.95 1.32
CA ASP A 179 -16.25 -17.39 1.05
C ASP A 179 -15.59 -17.78 -0.30
N LYS A 180 -15.37 -16.81 -1.20
CA LYS A 180 -14.67 -17.00 -2.48
C LYS A 180 -13.15 -16.93 -2.37
N MET A 181 -12.61 -16.51 -1.22
CA MET A 181 -11.16 -16.42 -0.99
C MET A 181 -10.50 -17.79 -1.15
N SER A 182 -9.50 -17.88 -2.03
CA SER A 182 -8.75 -19.12 -2.30
C SER A 182 -7.25 -18.86 -2.10
N TYR A 183 -6.69 -19.37 -1.01
CA TYR A 183 -5.30 -19.10 -0.64
C TYR A 183 -4.31 -19.37 -1.78
N ASN A 184 -4.34 -20.57 -2.39
CA ASN A 184 -3.37 -20.95 -3.39
C ASN A 184 -3.51 -20.14 -4.70
N LYS A 185 -4.74 -19.97 -5.18
CA LYS A 185 -5.03 -19.23 -6.41
C LYS A 185 -4.68 -17.75 -6.26
N ASP A 186 -5.05 -17.18 -5.12
CA ASP A 186 -4.89 -15.75 -4.88
C ASP A 186 -3.43 -15.42 -4.53
N LEU A 187 -2.68 -16.35 -3.90
CA LEU A 187 -1.24 -16.24 -3.72
C LEU A 187 -0.49 -16.26 -5.08
N GLU A 188 -0.87 -17.17 -5.99
CA GLU A 188 -0.28 -17.20 -7.33
C GLU A 188 -0.51 -15.88 -8.07
N GLN A 189 -1.71 -15.31 -7.96
CA GLN A 189 -2.03 -14.00 -8.53
C GLN A 189 -1.17 -12.89 -7.89
N ALA A 190 -1.04 -12.88 -6.56
CA ALA A 190 -0.23 -11.93 -5.82
C ALA A 190 1.25 -11.99 -6.24
N GLN A 191 1.81 -13.19 -6.37
CA GLN A 191 3.19 -13.38 -6.82
C GLN A 191 3.40 -12.88 -8.26
N LYS A 192 2.45 -13.17 -9.16
CA LYS A 192 2.49 -12.74 -10.57
C LYS A 192 2.41 -11.22 -10.70
N ASN A 193 1.61 -10.56 -9.87
CA ASN A 193 1.39 -9.12 -9.90
C ASN A 193 2.44 -8.33 -9.08
N SER A 194 3.23 -9.02 -8.24
CA SER A 194 4.18 -8.38 -7.33
C SER A 194 5.28 -7.59 -8.06
N PHE A 195 5.34 -6.29 -7.79
CA PHE A 195 6.41 -5.43 -8.28
C PHE A 195 7.78 -5.86 -7.76
N LEU A 196 7.87 -6.29 -6.50
CA LEU A 196 9.11 -6.75 -5.89
C LEU A 196 9.68 -7.98 -6.62
N ILE A 197 8.83 -8.99 -6.88
CA ILE A 197 9.25 -10.20 -7.63
C ILE A 197 9.68 -9.83 -9.04
N TRP A 198 8.88 -9.00 -9.73
CA TRP A 198 9.22 -8.53 -11.07
C TRP A 198 10.58 -7.81 -11.09
N GLN A 199 10.85 -6.91 -10.14
CA GLN A 199 12.12 -6.17 -10.04
C GLN A 199 13.31 -7.12 -9.84
N LYS A 200 13.16 -8.15 -9.00
CA LYS A 200 14.22 -9.14 -8.78
C LYS A 200 14.41 -10.08 -9.97
N GLN A 201 13.34 -10.44 -10.67
CA GLN A 201 13.43 -11.18 -11.94
C GLN A 201 14.19 -10.38 -13.01
N ASP A 202 13.94 -9.08 -13.07
CA ASP A 202 14.66 -8.18 -13.99
C ASP A 202 16.14 -8.08 -13.63
N ALA A 203 16.49 -8.00 -12.35
CA ALA A 203 17.88 -8.04 -11.88
C ALA A 203 18.58 -9.37 -12.23
N VAL A 204 17.89 -10.51 -12.10
CA VAL A 204 18.42 -11.82 -12.53
C VAL A 204 18.68 -11.82 -14.03
N ARG A 205 17.73 -11.34 -14.84
CA ARG A 205 17.89 -11.23 -16.30
C ARG A 205 19.11 -10.36 -16.67
N SER A 206 19.26 -9.21 -15.99
CA SER A 206 20.41 -8.31 -16.22
C SER A 206 21.72 -8.95 -15.83
N ALA A 207 21.77 -9.70 -14.73
CA ALA A 207 22.97 -10.43 -14.31
C ALA A 207 23.35 -11.52 -15.32
N TYR A 208 22.38 -12.26 -15.86
CA TYR A 208 22.64 -13.24 -16.91
C TYR A 208 23.11 -12.60 -18.22
N ASN A 209 22.57 -11.45 -18.61
CA ASN A 209 23.00 -10.71 -19.79
C ASN A 209 24.45 -10.20 -19.67
N SER A 210 24.91 -9.95 -18.45
CA SER A 210 26.27 -9.50 -18.14
C SER A 210 27.23 -10.65 -17.76
N TYR A 211 26.74 -11.89 -17.75
CA TYR A 211 27.54 -13.05 -17.37
C TYR A 211 28.59 -13.39 -18.45
N ASP A 212 29.85 -13.46 -18.04
CA ASP A 212 30.95 -14.00 -18.83
C ASP A 212 31.79 -14.92 -17.96
N LYS A 213 31.95 -16.18 -18.37
CA LYS A 213 32.72 -17.19 -17.66
C LYS A 213 34.21 -16.83 -17.47
N ASN A 214 34.71 -15.89 -18.29
CA ASN A 214 36.09 -15.45 -18.26
C ASN A 214 36.30 -14.21 -17.36
N ILE A 215 35.21 -13.61 -16.88
CA ILE A 215 35.25 -12.43 -16.00
C ILE A 215 34.90 -12.86 -14.59
N SER A 216 35.85 -12.71 -13.66
CA SER A 216 35.66 -13.02 -12.25
C SER A 216 34.52 -12.14 -11.66
N GLY A 217 33.69 -12.74 -10.80
CA GLY A 217 32.60 -12.07 -10.11
C GLY A 217 31.28 -12.09 -10.85
N THR A 218 31.24 -12.42 -12.15
CA THR A 218 29.96 -12.43 -12.91
C THR A 218 29.05 -13.60 -12.53
N ALA A 219 29.64 -14.76 -12.21
CA ALA A 219 28.91 -15.93 -11.71
C ALA A 219 28.33 -15.69 -10.32
N GLU A 220 29.08 -15.05 -9.44
CA GLU A 220 28.65 -14.65 -8.09
C GLU A 220 27.52 -13.60 -8.16
N ALA A 221 27.58 -12.68 -9.12
CA ALA A 221 26.53 -11.69 -9.36
C ALA A 221 25.21 -12.36 -9.77
N VAL A 222 25.24 -13.36 -10.66
CA VAL A 222 24.07 -14.16 -11.04
C VAL A 222 23.49 -14.87 -9.81
N LYS A 223 24.34 -15.59 -9.06
CA LYS A 223 23.90 -16.30 -7.86
C LYS A 223 23.28 -15.36 -6.82
N SER A 224 23.92 -14.22 -6.56
CA SER A 224 23.39 -13.20 -5.64
C SER A 224 22.02 -12.66 -6.10
N ALA A 225 21.81 -12.46 -7.40
CA ALA A 225 20.52 -12.04 -7.95
C ALA A 225 19.45 -13.13 -7.81
N GLU A 226 19.80 -14.40 -8.03
CA GLU A 226 18.90 -15.54 -7.83
C GLU A 226 18.51 -15.72 -6.36
N ASP A 227 19.46 -15.61 -5.44
CA ASP A 227 19.20 -15.66 -4.00
C ASP A 227 18.29 -14.50 -3.56
N ALA A 228 18.50 -13.30 -4.09
CA ALA A 228 17.65 -12.15 -3.84
C ALA A 228 16.22 -12.33 -4.41
N LEU A 229 16.06 -13.01 -5.55
CA LEU A 229 14.76 -13.37 -6.09
C LEU A 229 14.05 -14.41 -5.23
N ALA A 230 14.77 -15.41 -4.74
CA ALA A 230 14.21 -16.42 -3.83
C ALA A 230 13.70 -15.76 -2.54
N ALA A 231 14.52 -14.92 -1.90
CA ALA A 231 14.14 -14.17 -0.70
C ALA A 231 12.92 -13.24 -0.95
N ALA A 232 12.85 -12.60 -2.11
CA ALA A 232 11.70 -11.77 -2.47
C ALA A 232 10.41 -12.59 -2.61
N LYS A 233 10.47 -13.78 -3.20
CA LYS A 233 9.31 -14.70 -3.28
C LYS A 233 8.85 -15.14 -1.89
N GLU A 234 9.77 -15.52 -1.02
CA GLU A 234 9.45 -15.89 0.37
C GLU A 234 8.82 -14.73 1.14
N SER A 235 9.34 -13.52 0.99
CA SER A 235 8.78 -12.32 1.60
C SER A 235 7.35 -12.04 1.14
N VAL A 236 7.06 -12.19 -0.15
CA VAL A 236 5.71 -12.04 -0.70
C VAL A 236 4.76 -13.11 -0.16
N VAL A 237 5.21 -14.37 -0.07
CA VAL A 237 4.42 -15.45 0.52
C VAL A 237 4.10 -15.16 1.99
N ALA A 238 5.09 -14.76 2.78
CA ALA A 238 4.89 -14.44 4.20
C ALA A 238 3.94 -13.27 4.41
N ALA A 239 4.08 -12.19 3.62
CA ALA A 239 3.19 -11.02 3.69
C ALA A 239 1.75 -11.39 3.28
N PHE A 240 1.57 -12.17 2.22
CA PHE A 240 0.25 -12.63 1.78
C PHE A 240 -0.40 -13.56 2.80
N ASP A 241 0.36 -14.51 3.37
CA ASP A 241 -0.12 -15.42 4.41
C ASP A 241 -0.61 -14.66 5.64
N SER A 242 0.17 -13.66 6.10
CA SER A 242 -0.24 -12.77 7.18
C SER A 242 -1.54 -12.05 6.87
N THR A 243 -1.66 -11.48 5.68
CA THR A 243 -2.87 -10.75 5.25
C THR A 243 -4.08 -11.68 5.19
N TYR A 244 -3.93 -12.87 4.61
CA TYR A 244 -5.00 -13.88 4.53
C TYR A 244 -5.47 -14.34 5.92
N LYS A 245 -4.54 -14.59 6.85
CA LYS A 245 -4.86 -14.94 8.24
C LYS A 245 -5.58 -13.81 8.95
N THR A 246 -5.13 -12.57 8.76
CA THR A 246 -5.78 -11.39 9.36
C THR A 246 -7.25 -11.27 8.97
N VAL A 247 -7.61 -11.55 7.70
CA VAL A 247 -9.03 -11.56 7.29
C VAL A 247 -9.84 -12.61 8.07
N LYS A 248 -9.29 -13.82 8.23
CA LYS A 248 -9.97 -14.89 8.99
C LYS A 248 -10.15 -14.54 10.47
N ASP A 249 -9.11 -13.96 11.08
CA ASP A 249 -9.13 -13.56 12.48
C ASP A 249 -10.13 -12.42 12.72
N CYS A 250 -10.17 -11.43 11.82
CA CYS A 250 -11.16 -10.36 11.86
C CYS A 250 -12.60 -10.89 11.68
N ARG A 251 -12.81 -11.88 10.78
CA ARG A 251 -14.12 -12.53 10.61
C ARG A 251 -14.57 -13.22 11.89
N THR A 252 -13.68 -13.96 12.54
CA THR A 252 -13.94 -14.63 13.83
C THR A 252 -14.23 -13.62 14.92
N THR A 253 -13.46 -12.53 14.98
CA THR A 253 -13.66 -11.45 15.94
C THR A 253 -15.01 -10.77 15.75
N LEU A 254 -15.42 -10.48 14.51
CA LEU A 254 -16.73 -9.91 14.21
C LEU A 254 -17.87 -10.83 14.68
N ALA A 255 -17.76 -12.13 14.42
CA ALA A 255 -18.75 -13.11 14.89
C ALA A 255 -18.87 -13.12 16.41
N ALA A 256 -17.74 -13.08 17.15
CA ALA A 256 -17.72 -13.00 18.61
C ALA A 256 -18.35 -11.69 19.11
N LYS A 257 -18.10 -10.54 18.46
CA LYS A 257 -18.72 -9.26 18.83
C LYS A 257 -20.23 -9.24 18.59
N ARG A 258 -20.72 -9.84 17.49
CA ARG A 258 -22.15 -10.03 17.22
C ARG A 258 -22.84 -10.88 18.30
N THR A 259 -22.18 -11.95 18.75
CA THR A 259 -22.67 -12.78 19.85
C THR A 259 -22.76 -11.99 21.18
N ALA A 260 -21.71 -11.20 21.47
CA ALA A 260 -21.71 -10.33 22.66
C ALA A 260 -22.80 -9.25 22.61
N GLN A 261 -23.08 -8.68 21.43
CA GLN A 261 -24.19 -7.74 21.24
C GLN A 261 -25.54 -8.43 21.53
N ALA A 262 -25.78 -9.61 20.97
CA ALA A 262 -27.01 -10.34 21.16
C ALA A 262 -27.22 -10.67 22.68
N GLN A 263 -26.14 -11.02 23.41
CA GLN A 263 -26.20 -11.24 24.86
C GLN A 263 -26.55 -9.94 25.60
N ALA A 264 -25.91 -8.81 25.28
CA ALA A 264 -26.21 -7.52 25.90
C ALA A 264 -27.68 -7.09 25.66
N GLU A 265 -28.24 -7.37 24.50
CA GLU A 265 -29.65 -7.11 24.17
C GLU A 265 -30.62 -7.98 25.00
N LEU A 266 -30.28 -9.26 25.27
CA LEU A 266 -31.05 -10.15 26.18
C LEU A 266 -30.97 -9.66 27.62
N ASP A 267 -29.77 -9.23 28.04
CA ASP A 267 -29.57 -8.68 29.39
C ASP A 267 -30.37 -7.39 29.58
N LEU A 268 -30.42 -6.51 28.57
CA LEU A 268 -31.25 -5.30 28.59
C LEU A 268 -32.76 -5.64 28.69
N LYS A 269 -33.23 -6.65 27.95
CA LYS A 269 -34.63 -7.10 28.04
C LYS A 269 -34.94 -7.54 29.49
N THR A 270 -34.04 -8.31 30.08
CA THR A 270 -34.15 -8.76 31.48
C THR A 270 -34.12 -7.59 32.46
N ALA A 271 -33.18 -6.65 32.27
CA ALA A 271 -33.07 -5.43 33.08
C ALA A 271 -34.33 -4.55 32.97
N THR A 272 -34.92 -4.46 31.79
CA THR A 272 -36.15 -3.72 31.55
C THR A 272 -37.32 -4.27 32.38
N VAL A 273 -37.50 -5.59 32.43
CA VAL A 273 -38.53 -6.24 33.24
C VAL A 273 -38.27 -6.01 34.72
N LYS A 274 -37.04 -6.18 35.19
CA LYS A 274 -36.64 -5.95 36.58
C LYS A 274 -36.86 -4.50 37.01
N TYR A 275 -36.52 -3.55 36.16
CA TYR A 275 -36.71 -2.13 36.43
C TYR A 275 -38.19 -1.76 36.54
N ARG A 276 -39.04 -2.24 35.63
CA ARG A 276 -40.51 -2.03 35.68
C ARG A 276 -41.14 -2.61 36.95
N LYS A 277 -40.58 -3.70 37.49
CA LYS A 277 -41.01 -4.32 38.76
C LYS A 277 -40.38 -3.66 39.97
N GLY A 278 -39.55 -2.63 39.85
CA GLY A 278 -38.86 -1.97 40.94
C GLY A 278 -37.72 -2.80 41.59
N ILE A 279 -37.26 -3.88 40.92
CA ILE A 279 -36.24 -4.80 41.46
C ILE A 279 -34.83 -4.21 41.33
N ILE A 280 -34.57 -3.40 40.30
CA ILE A 280 -33.30 -2.74 40.09
C ILE A 280 -33.46 -1.21 40.01
N SER A 281 -32.38 -0.50 40.34
CA SER A 281 -32.36 0.96 40.28
C SER A 281 -32.37 1.47 38.87
N LYS A 282 -32.74 2.76 38.69
CA LYS A 282 -32.63 3.48 37.38
C LYS A 282 -31.21 3.44 36.84
N LEU A 283 -30.21 3.57 37.73
CA LEU A 283 -28.80 3.54 37.34
C LEU A 283 -28.43 2.17 36.75
N ALA A 284 -28.83 1.06 37.39
CA ALA A 284 -28.55 -0.29 36.89
C ALA A 284 -29.25 -0.55 35.53
N TYR A 285 -30.45 -0.02 35.31
CA TYR A 285 -31.14 -0.10 34.04
C TYR A 285 -30.39 0.69 32.96
N GLN A 286 -29.93 1.92 33.27
CA GLN A 286 -29.15 2.74 32.34
C GLN A 286 -27.81 2.09 32.00
N GLN A 287 -27.16 1.42 32.94
CA GLN A 287 -25.94 0.64 32.66
C GLN A 287 -26.17 -0.49 31.64
N ALA A 288 -27.32 -1.16 31.72
CA ALA A 288 -27.67 -2.18 30.73
C ALA A 288 -27.97 -1.59 29.36
N GLN A 289 -28.52 -0.35 29.26
CA GLN A 289 -28.67 0.38 27.98
C GLN A 289 -27.31 0.75 27.39
N ASP A 290 -26.43 1.28 28.25
CA ASP A 290 -25.06 1.66 27.80
C ASP A 290 -24.28 0.43 27.30
N ALA A 291 -24.43 -0.72 27.96
CA ALA A 291 -23.80 -1.98 27.56
C ALA A 291 -24.21 -2.40 26.14
N VAL A 292 -25.49 -2.25 25.79
CA VAL A 292 -25.98 -2.52 24.42
C VAL A 292 -25.38 -1.52 23.41
N THR A 293 -25.32 -0.24 23.77
CA THR A 293 -24.74 0.80 22.90
C THR A 293 -23.25 0.51 22.64
N THR A 294 -22.50 0.21 23.72
CA THR A 294 -21.08 -0.19 23.61
C THR A 294 -20.90 -1.46 22.77
N ALA A 295 -21.76 -2.46 22.96
CA ALA A 295 -21.69 -3.70 22.18
C ALA A 295 -21.93 -3.45 20.67
N LYS A 296 -22.88 -2.60 20.32
CA LYS A 296 -23.14 -2.17 18.93
C LYS A 296 -21.92 -1.47 18.32
N LEU A 297 -21.34 -0.50 19.02
CA LEU A 297 -20.14 0.21 18.56
C LEU A 297 -18.96 -0.74 18.38
N ASN A 298 -18.81 -1.74 19.25
CA ASN A 298 -17.79 -2.76 19.12
C ASN A 298 -18.01 -3.65 17.87
N VAL A 299 -19.25 -3.95 17.50
CA VAL A 299 -19.56 -4.67 16.25
C VAL A 299 -19.19 -3.83 15.03
N GLU A 300 -19.54 -2.54 15.02
CA GLU A 300 -19.18 -1.63 13.94
C GLU A 300 -17.66 -1.50 13.79
N SER A 301 -16.92 -1.34 14.89
CA SER A 301 -15.45 -1.30 14.88
C SER A 301 -14.84 -2.61 14.38
N ALA A 302 -15.36 -3.76 14.81
CA ALA A 302 -14.90 -5.08 14.33
C ALA A 302 -15.22 -5.29 12.84
N TYR A 303 -16.36 -4.78 12.36
CA TYR A 303 -16.71 -4.79 10.95
C TYR A 303 -15.73 -3.95 10.11
N LEU A 304 -15.37 -2.74 10.56
CA LEU A 304 -14.36 -1.93 9.87
C LEU A 304 -12.99 -2.59 9.87
N SER A 305 -12.63 -3.30 10.94
CA SER A 305 -11.38 -4.08 11.00
C SER A 305 -11.37 -5.18 9.94
N LEU A 306 -12.49 -5.91 9.80
CA LEU A 306 -12.64 -6.91 8.74
C LEU A 306 -12.61 -6.28 7.34
N TYR A 307 -13.27 -5.15 7.15
CA TYR A 307 -13.27 -4.42 5.89
C TYR A 307 -11.85 -3.98 5.50
N THR A 308 -11.08 -3.45 6.46
CA THR A 308 -9.68 -3.08 6.25
C THR A 308 -8.83 -4.29 5.84
N ALA A 309 -8.95 -5.40 6.58
CA ALA A 309 -8.20 -6.61 6.30
C ALA A 309 -8.54 -7.19 4.91
N TYR A 310 -9.83 -7.20 4.55
CA TYR A 310 -10.27 -7.66 3.22
C TYR A 310 -9.77 -6.73 2.10
N ASN A 311 -9.82 -5.42 2.30
CA ASN A 311 -9.29 -4.46 1.35
C ASN A 311 -7.78 -4.66 1.12
N GLN A 312 -7.01 -4.83 2.19
CA GLN A 312 -5.59 -5.16 2.12
C GLN A 312 -5.33 -6.47 1.37
N TYR A 313 -6.18 -7.48 1.58
CA TYR A 313 -6.11 -8.75 0.87
C TYR A 313 -6.37 -8.59 -0.64
N GLU A 314 -7.38 -7.81 -1.04
CA GLU A 314 -7.63 -7.53 -2.47
C GLU A 314 -6.46 -6.79 -3.12
N TRP A 315 -5.89 -5.79 -2.44
CA TRP A 315 -4.68 -5.12 -2.91
C TRP A 315 -3.46 -6.03 -2.97
N ALA A 316 -3.34 -6.98 -2.04
CA ALA A 316 -2.27 -7.98 -2.05
C ALA A 316 -2.34 -8.87 -3.31
N LYS A 317 -3.53 -9.26 -3.76
CA LYS A 317 -3.74 -9.99 -5.03
C LYS A 317 -3.28 -9.17 -6.24
N GLU A 318 -3.44 -7.84 -6.18
CA GLU A 318 -2.96 -6.92 -7.22
C GLU A 318 -1.44 -6.62 -7.11
N GLY A 319 -0.76 -7.27 -6.17
CA GLY A 319 0.69 -7.14 -5.97
C GLY A 319 1.11 -5.97 -5.09
N VAL A 320 0.14 -5.24 -4.51
CA VAL A 320 0.39 -4.16 -3.55
C VAL A 320 0.37 -4.76 -2.15
N LEU A 321 1.54 -5.08 -1.62
CA LEU A 321 1.72 -5.62 -0.28
C LEU A 321 2.25 -4.53 0.65
N ILE A 322 1.66 -4.39 1.83
CA ILE A 322 2.26 -3.63 2.91
C ILE A 322 3.34 -4.52 3.50
N THR A 323 4.57 -4.40 2.99
CA THR A 323 5.71 -4.96 3.68
C THR A 323 5.95 -4.06 4.90
N THR A 324 5.62 -4.53 6.09
CA THR A 324 6.21 -3.97 7.30
C THR A 324 7.70 -4.13 7.13
N ALA A 325 8.41 -3.02 6.89
CA ALA A 325 9.87 -3.04 6.95
C ALA A 325 10.22 -3.68 8.29
N ALA A 326 10.95 -4.79 8.24
CA ALA A 326 11.53 -5.37 9.45
C ALA A 326 12.35 -4.26 10.11
N ALA A 327 11.92 -3.87 11.32
CA ALA A 327 12.62 -2.91 12.15
C ALA A 327 13.96 -3.47 12.59
#